data_9cee04aaf11804262cdbff8ce0653999
#
_entry.id   9cee04aaf11804262cdbff8ce0653999
#
_cell.length_a   1.000
_cell.length_b   1.000
_cell.length_c   1.000
_cell.angle_alpha   90.00
_cell.angle_beta   90.00
_cell.angle_gamma   90.00
#
_symmetry.space_group_name_H-M   'P 1'
#
loop_
_entity.id
_entity.type
_entity.pdbx_description
1 polymer ?
#
loop_
_entity_poly.entity_id
_entity_poly.type
_entity_poly.pdbx_seq_one_letter_code
_entity_poly.pdbx_strand_id
1 'polypeptide(L)'
;EKFLYLNSVKNDYEFGIGIVHEAMWGGGTEIDGNFPSSFKDFLKIFISEDGPLLEGDSHANALGNHLGIWDFSYIRTIDNKILKIYYQHLFEDTSGLRFANRYDGLWGLELVNYVPKTNILLEYLDTTNQFIDPPYVQESYYNHGEYPEGWSYAGYALGNPFINAGNYSDVNPLKMLHIGIGYNELSEYNYQLLFSRKIDTSDPIKYKIVFGKVVDSLLLNMFIIGEEGQKNNIGIDISYYL
;
A
#
# COMPACT_ATOMS: atom_id res chain seq x y z
N GLU A 1 4.85 14.91 -2.78
CA GLU A 1 3.72 14.10 -3.27
C GLU A 1 3.08 14.73 -4.49
N LYS A 2 2.74 13.92 -5.48
CA LYS A 2 1.93 14.30 -6.63
C LYS A 2 0.92 13.19 -6.93
N PHE A 3 -0.28 13.56 -7.35
CA PHE A 3 -1.32 12.61 -7.73
C PHE A 3 -2.21 13.16 -8.83
N LEU A 4 -2.76 12.26 -9.61
CA LEU A 4 -3.78 12.55 -10.61
C LEU A 4 -4.76 11.38 -10.65
N TYR A 5 -6.06 11.68 -10.57
CA TYR A 5 -7.13 10.71 -10.72
C TYR A 5 -8.09 11.15 -11.81
N LEU A 6 -8.45 10.22 -12.67
CA LEU A 6 -9.44 10.39 -13.74
C LEU A 6 -10.51 9.32 -13.57
N ASN A 7 -11.76 9.75 -13.44
CA ASN A 7 -12.90 8.86 -13.33
C ASN A 7 -13.86 9.07 -14.48
N SER A 8 -14.34 7.98 -15.06
CA SER A 8 -15.40 7.95 -16.05
C SER A 8 -16.62 7.26 -15.46
N VAL A 9 -17.69 8.01 -15.25
CA VAL A 9 -18.93 7.51 -14.65
C VAL A 9 -20.01 7.43 -15.73
N LYS A 10 -20.65 6.27 -15.85
CA LYS A 10 -21.75 6.06 -16.78
C LYS A 10 -22.79 5.14 -16.19
N ASN A 11 -24.00 5.67 -15.95
CA ASN A 11 -25.12 4.94 -15.35
C ASN A 11 -24.70 4.26 -14.00
N ASP A 12 -24.55 2.94 -14.05
CA ASP A 12 -24.26 2.07 -12.91
C ASP A 12 -22.78 1.62 -12.85
N TYR A 13 -21.91 2.14 -13.73
CA TYR A 13 -20.46 1.83 -13.65
C TYR A 13 -19.61 3.08 -13.53
N GLU A 14 -18.48 2.89 -12.86
CA GLU A 14 -17.39 3.84 -12.78
C GLU A 14 -16.07 3.14 -13.10
N PHE A 15 -15.26 3.77 -13.95
CA PHE A 15 -13.88 3.36 -14.20
C PHE A 15 -12.96 4.46 -13.70
N GLY A 16 -12.02 4.09 -12.86
CA GLY A 16 -11.00 4.97 -12.32
C GLY A 16 -9.61 4.58 -12.82
N ILE A 17 -8.80 5.58 -13.12
CA ILE A 17 -7.37 5.46 -13.29
C ILE A 17 -6.69 6.56 -12.49
N GLY A 18 -5.71 6.21 -11.68
CA GLY A 18 -4.95 7.14 -10.87
C GLY A 18 -3.47 6.87 -10.94
N ILE A 19 -2.70 7.90 -10.64
CA ILE A 19 -1.29 7.80 -10.34
C ILE A 19 -1.02 8.62 -9.07
N VAL A 20 -0.34 7.99 -8.12
CA VAL A 20 0.21 8.65 -6.92
C VAL A 20 1.71 8.42 -6.95
N HIS A 21 2.48 9.46 -6.69
CA HIS A 21 3.92 9.35 -6.65
C HIS A 21 4.49 10.24 -5.55
N GLU A 22 5.27 9.64 -4.70
CA GLU A 22 6.03 10.31 -3.65
C GLU A 22 7.52 10.16 -3.92
N ALA A 23 8.33 11.10 -3.46
CA ALA A 23 9.77 11.03 -3.58
C ALA A 23 10.45 11.74 -2.39
N MET A 24 11.48 11.09 -1.86
CA MET A 24 12.46 11.70 -0.96
C MET A 24 13.69 12.09 -1.77
N TRP A 25 14.23 13.30 -1.54
CA TRP A 25 15.39 13.79 -2.27
C TRP A 25 16.17 14.82 -1.44
N GLY A 26 17.42 15.02 -1.80
CA GLY A 26 18.33 15.87 -1.02
C GLY A 26 18.71 15.19 0.30
N GLY A 27 19.16 15.97 1.27
CA GLY A 27 19.76 15.45 2.50
C GLY A 27 21.20 15.00 2.28
N GLY A 28 21.61 13.95 2.95
CA GLY A 28 22.94 13.36 2.84
C GLY A 28 23.23 12.40 3.97
N THR A 29 24.32 11.64 3.83
CA THR A 29 24.86 10.76 4.87
C THR A 29 26.28 11.21 5.27
N GLU A 30 26.76 10.69 6.37
CA GLU A 30 28.18 10.93 6.78
C GLU A 30 29.16 10.29 5.80
N ILE A 31 28.76 9.26 5.08
CA ILE A 31 29.59 8.48 4.15
C ILE A 31 29.56 9.10 2.75
N ASP A 32 28.36 9.38 2.22
CA ASP A 32 28.18 9.79 0.81
C ASP A 32 28.12 11.32 0.66
N GLY A 33 28.10 12.06 1.77
CA GLY A 33 27.99 13.51 1.77
C GLY A 33 26.57 14.01 1.42
N ASN A 34 26.47 15.19 0.82
CA ASN A 34 25.20 15.81 0.47
C ASN A 34 24.68 15.27 -0.86
N PHE A 35 23.42 14.85 -0.87
CA PHE A 35 22.73 14.43 -2.08
C PHE A 35 22.28 15.62 -2.94
N PRO A 36 22.07 15.42 -4.25
CA PRO A 36 21.59 16.46 -5.15
C PRO A 36 20.30 17.11 -4.64
N SER A 37 20.27 18.44 -4.55
CA SER A 37 19.16 19.19 -3.97
C SER A 37 18.82 20.49 -4.69
N SER A 38 19.37 20.69 -5.91
CA SER A 38 19.08 21.88 -6.70
C SER A 38 17.65 21.85 -7.29
N PHE A 39 17.18 23.02 -7.77
CA PHE A 39 15.90 23.07 -8.47
C PHE A 39 15.88 22.21 -9.75
N LYS A 40 17.01 22.04 -10.42
CA LYS A 40 17.13 21.13 -11.56
C LYS A 40 16.94 19.67 -11.12
N ASP A 41 17.49 19.28 -9.97
CA ASP A 41 17.33 17.95 -9.41
C ASP A 41 15.87 17.71 -9.01
N PHE A 42 15.20 18.72 -8.42
CA PHE A 42 13.77 18.65 -8.16
C PHE A 42 12.95 18.34 -9.42
N LEU A 43 13.24 18.95 -10.56
CA LEU A 43 12.54 18.67 -11.82
C LEU A 43 12.76 17.24 -12.29
N LYS A 44 13.97 16.70 -12.13
CA LYS A 44 14.28 15.29 -12.42
C LYS A 44 13.49 14.36 -11.52
N ILE A 45 13.51 14.60 -10.22
CA ILE A 45 12.72 13.86 -9.22
C ILE A 45 11.23 13.89 -9.56
N PHE A 46 10.73 15.05 -10.00
CA PHE A 46 9.33 15.21 -10.32
C PHE A 46 8.85 14.26 -11.44
N ILE A 47 9.72 13.90 -12.37
CA ILE A 47 9.41 12.98 -13.48
C ILE A 47 10.03 11.59 -13.32
N SER A 48 10.64 11.29 -12.17
CA SER A 48 11.38 10.04 -11.89
C SER A 48 12.50 9.79 -12.91
N GLU A 49 13.23 10.86 -13.30
CA GLU A 49 14.38 10.78 -14.22
C GLU A 49 15.58 10.14 -13.52
N ASP A 50 16.34 9.36 -14.28
CA ASP A 50 17.55 8.74 -13.80
C ASP A 50 18.57 9.76 -13.30
N GLY A 51 19.29 9.38 -12.25
CA GLY A 51 20.45 10.06 -11.74
C GLY A 51 21.69 9.90 -12.63
N PRO A 52 22.84 10.35 -12.18
CA PRO A 52 24.11 10.06 -12.88
C PRO A 52 24.47 8.58 -12.75
N LEU A 53 25.04 8.02 -13.82
CA LEU A 53 25.64 6.69 -13.74
C LEU A 53 26.88 6.77 -12.86
N LEU A 54 26.92 6.03 -11.77
CA LEU A 54 28.06 5.95 -10.88
C LEU A 54 29.12 5.00 -11.44
N GLU A 55 30.39 5.22 -11.05
CA GLU A 55 31.50 4.35 -11.48
C GLU A 55 31.34 2.94 -10.94
N GLY A 56 31.23 1.97 -11.84
CA GLY A 56 31.04 0.56 -11.50
C GLY A 56 29.59 0.07 -11.64
N ASP A 57 28.63 0.96 -11.81
CA ASP A 57 27.24 0.59 -12.03
C ASP A 57 26.97 0.21 -13.49
N SER A 58 26.10 -0.75 -13.68
CA SER A 58 25.67 -1.21 -15.00
C SER A 58 24.55 -0.34 -15.60
N HIS A 59 23.85 0.43 -14.78
CA HIS A 59 22.77 1.35 -15.16
C HIS A 59 22.64 2.47 -14.13
N ALA A 60 22.03 3.58 -14.52
CA ALA A 60 21.71 4.67 -13.60
C ALA A 60 20.40 4.33 -12.86
N ASN A 61 20.38 4.57 -11.56
CA ASN A 61 19.17 4.51 -10.75
C ASN A 61 18.38 5.83 -10.83
N ALA A 62 17.11 5.81 -10.48
CA ALA A 62 16.34 7.02 -10.34
C ALA A 62 16.96 7.95 -9.29
N LEU A 63 16.95 9.26 -9.55
CA LEU A 63 17.51 10.24 -8.63
C LEU A 63 16.60 10.40 -7.41
N GLY A 64 17.08 10.04 -6.22
CA GLY A 64 16.30 10.05 -4.98
C GLY A 64 15.59 8.73 -4.72
N ASN A 65 14.80 8.67 -3.66
CA ASN A 65 14.02 7.48 -3.31
C ASN A 65 12.55 7.72 -3.69
N HIS A 66 12.03 6.92 -4.59
CA HIS A 66 10.68 7.03 -5.11
C HIS A 66 9.78 5.91 -4.61
N LEU A 67 8.51 6.22 -4.47
CA LEU A 67 7.44 5.24 -4.27
C LEU A 67 6.20 5.73 -5.00
N GLY A 68 5.70 4.93 -5.90
CA GLY A 68 4.54 5.28 -6.68
C GLY A 68 3.56 4.13 -6.84
N ILE A 69 2.33 4.50 -7.18
CA ILE A 69 1.23 3.57 -7.41
C ILE A 69 0.46 4.03 -8.64
N TRP A 70 0.29 3.12 -9.60
CA TRP A 70 -0.81 3.21 -10.55
C TRP A 70 -2.04 2.55 -9.93
N ASP A 71 -3.15 3.27 -9.90
CA ASP A 71 -4.43 2.79 -9.35
C ASP A 71 -5.45 2.62 -10.47
N PHE A 72 -5.98 1.42 -10.63
CA PHE A 72 -7.03 1.09 -11.57
C PHE A 72 -8.22 0.55 -10.81
N SER A 73 -9.41 1.09 -11.09
CA SER A 73 -10.62 0.63 -10.43
C SER A 73 -11.80 0.50 -11.40
N TYR A 74 -12.62 -0.48 -11.11
CA TYR A 74 -13.93 -0.66 -11.71
C TYR A 74 -14.96 -0.81 -10.59
N ILE A 75 -15.98 0.03 -10.63
CA ILE A 75 -17.07 -0.02 -9.66
C ILE A 75 -18.37 -0.22 -10.44
N ARG A 76 -19.20 -1.13 -9.96
CA ARG A 76 -20.55 -1.34 -10.46
C ARG A 76 -21.54 -1.26 -9.32
N THR A 77 -22.55 -0.40 -9.50
CA THR A 77 -23.62 -0.21 -8.52
C THR A 77 -24.93 -0.69 -9.12
N ILE A 78 -25.60 -1.64 -8.48
CA ILE A 78 -26.92 -2.14 -8.86
C ILE A 78 -27.80 -2.09 -7.62
N ASP A 79 -28.80 -1.23 -7.64
CA ASP A 79 -29.62 -0.92 -6.46
C ASP A 79 -28.72 -0.44 -5.32
N ASN A 80 -28.71 -1.18 -4.20
CA ASN A 80 -27.87 -0.90 -3.04
C ASN A 80 -26.62 -1.81 -2.94
N LYS A 81 -26.30 -2.55 -4.01
CA LYS A 81 -25.15 -3.46 -4.06
C LYS A 81 -24.01 -2.81 -4.83
N ILE A 82 -22.80 -2.90 -4.31
CA ILE A 82 -21.61 -2.40 -4.97
C ILE A 82 -20.62 -3.56 -5.13
N LEU A 83 -20.15 -3.71 -6.36
CA LEU A 83 -18.97 -4.49 -6.71
C LEU A 83 -17.86 -3.51 -7.04
N LYS A 84 -16.73 -3.60 -6.35
CA LYS A 84 -15.51 -2.89 -6.70
C LYS A 84 -14.38 -3.89 -6.95
N ILE A 85 -13.71 -3.73 -8.08
CA ILE A 85 -12.49 -4.47 -8.43
C ILE A 85 -11.42 -3.41 -8.64
N TYR A 86 -10.23 -3.62 -8.08
CA TYR A 86 -9.13 -2.69 -8.25
C TYR A 86 -7.79 -3.39 -8.33
N TYR A 87 -6.85 -2.70 -8.96
CA TYR A 87 -5.45 -3.10 -9.03
C TYR A 87 -4.58 -1.88 -8.79
N GLN A 88 -3.67 -1.99 -7.83
CA GLN A 88 -2.69 -0.98 -7.49
C GLN A 88 -1.30 -1.50 -7.81
N HIS A 89 -0.71 -0.99 -8.88
CA HIS A 89 0.62 -1.37 -9.34
C HIS A 89 1.68 -0.50 -8.68
N LEU A 90 2.64 -1.13 -8.02
CA LEU A 90 3.74 -0.44 -7.35
C LEU A 90 4.87 -0.14 -8.35
N PHE A 91 5.49 1.02 -8.21
CA PHE A 91 6.70 1.38 -8.96
C PHE A 91 7.63 2.28 -8.13
N GLU A 92 8.93 2.22 -8.42
CA GLU A 92 9.95 3.09 -7.82
C GLU A 92 10.70 3.88 -8.89
N ASP A 93 10.89 3.30 -10.06
CA ASP A 93 11.64 3.89 -11.15
C ASP A 93 10.90 3.84 -12.49
N THR A 94 11.62 4.21 -13.56
CA THR A 94 11.09 4.22 -14.92
C THR A 94 10.68 2.82 -15.39
N SER A 95 11.31 1.76 -14.92
CA SER A 95 10.97 0.38 -15.32
C SER A 95 9.64 -0.06 -14.72
N GLY A 96 9.43 0.16 -13.44
CA GLY A 96 8.16 -0.06 -12.77
C GLY A 96 7.06 0.86 -13.30
N LEU A 97 7.37 2.13 -13.57
CA LEU A 97 6.44 3.08 -14.20
C LEU A 97 5.91 2.57 -15.55
N ARG A 98 6.70 1.79 -16.30
CA ARG A 98 6.32 1.14 -17.57
C ARG A 98 5.72 -0.25 -17.42
N PHE A 99 5.37 -0.66 -16.21
CA PHE A 99 4.80 -1.98 -15.92
C PHE A 99 5.71 -3.17 -16.26
N ALA A 100 7.03 -3.02 -16.14
CA ALA A 100 7.94 -4.15 -16.33
C ALA A 100 7.68 -5.25 -15.27
N ASN A 101 7.40 -4.86 -14.02
CA ASN A 101 6.99 -5.70 -12.89
C ASN A 101 5.46 -5.85 -12.74
N ARG A 102 4.72 -5.89 -13.83
CA ARG A 102 3.25 -5.78 -13.89
C ARG A 102 2.43 -6.77 -13.05
N TYR A 103 3.04 -7.81 -12.52
CA TYR A 103 2.36 -8.76 -11.63
C TYR A 103 2.47 -8.36 -10.17
N ASP A 104 3.41 -7.47 -9.83
CA ASP A 104 3.50 -6.90 -8.50
C ASP A 104 2.40 -5.85 -8.29
N GLY A 105 1.89 -5.82 -7.09
CA GLY A 105 0.85 -4.88 -6.70
C GLY A 105 -0.21 -5.49 -5.80
N LEU A 106 -1.22 -4.69 -5.50
CA LEU A 106 -2.38 -5.07 -4.71
C LEU A 106 -3.59 -5.26 -5.62
N TRP A 107 -4.13 -6.46 -5.61
CA TRP A 107 -5.36 -6.84 -6.30
C TRP A 107 -6.50 -6.90 -5.28
N GLY A 108 -7.60 -6.22 -5.53
CA GLY A 108 -8.70 -6.14 -4.58
C GLY A 108 -10.07 -6.39 -5.20
N LEU A 109 -10.93 -7.00 -4.40
CA LEU A 109 -12.34 -7.21 -4.65
C LEU A 109 -13.13 -6.79 -3.41
N GLU A 110 -14.08 -5.89 -3.60
CA GLU A 110 -14.98 -5.46 -2.54
C GLU A 110 -16.44 -5.69 -2.98
N LEU A 111 -17.20 -6.32 -2.11
CA LEU A 111 -18.62 -6.58 -2.27
C LEU A 111 -19.38 -5.93 -1.13
N VAL A 112 -20.24 -4.96 -1.45
CA VAL A 112 -21.06 -4.26 -0.46
C VAL A 112 -22.51 -4.68 -0.64
N ASN A 113 -23.16 -5.08 0.44
CA ASN A 113 -24.58 -5.46 0.48
C ASN A 113 -25.01 -6.61 -0.44
N TYR A 114 -24.09 -7.41 -0.98
CA TYR A 114 -24.46 -8.66 -1.68
C TYR A 114 -25.07 -9.69 -0.72
N VAL A 115 -24.57 -9.71 0.52
CA VAL A 115 -25.24 -10.31 1.66
C VAL A 115 -25.78 -9.16 2.51
N PRO A 116 -27.05 -9.17 2.93
CA PRO A 116 -27.63 -8.09 3.70
C PRO A 116 -26.78 -7.73 4.93
N LYS A 117 -26.54 -6.43 5.14
CA LYS A 117 -25.73 -5.90 6.24
C LYS A 117 -24.31 -6.51 6.30
N THR A 118 -23.70 -6.77 5.16
CA THR A 118 -22.36 -7.36 5.10
C THR A 118 -21.57 -6.77 3.94
N ASN A 119 -20.37 -6.31 4.25
CA ASN A 119 -19.36 -5.93 3.29
C ASN A 119 -18.23 -6.98 3.33
N ILE A 120 -17.75 -7.39 2.17
CA ILE A 120 -16.69 -8.38 2.03
C ILE A 120 -15.55 -7.73 1.26
N LEU A 121 -14.33 -7.85 1.78
CA LEU A 121 -13.10 -7.43 1.15
C LEU A 121 -12.20 -8.65 0.95
N LEU A 122 -11.63 -8.78 -0.22
CA LEU A 122 -10.59 -9.74 -0.53
C LEU A 122 -9.45 -9.01 -1.24
N GLU A 123 -8.25 -9.09 -0.68
CA GLU A 123 -7.06 -8.49 -1.27
C GLU A 123 -5.93 -9.49 -1.37
N TYR A 124 -5.20 -9.40 -2.47
CA TYR A 124 -3.99 -10.16 -2.71
C TYR A 124 -2.86 -9.18 -3.06
N LEU A 125 -1.81 -9.17 -2.22
CA LEU A 125 -0.58 -8.41 -2.47
C LEU A 125 0.50 -9.37 -2.95
N ASP A 126 1.18 -8.99 -4.02
CA ASP A 126 2.37 -9.68 -4.52
C ASP A 126 3.48 -8.65 -4.76
N THR A 127 4.65 -8.89 -4.22
CA THR A 127 5.86 -8.11 -4.45
C THR A 127 7.03 -9.01 -4.87
N THR A 128 6.75 -10.20 -5.42
CA THR A 128 7.76 -11.20 -5.75
C THR A 128 8.21 -11.18 -7.20
N ASN A 129 7.53 -10.44 -8.06
CA ASN A 129 7.82 -10.37 -9.49
C ASN A 129 8.71 -9.14 -9.83
N GLN A 130 9.71 -8.91 -9.02
CA GLN A 130 10.60 -7.76 -9.09
C GLN A 130 11.75 -7.94 -10.09
N PHE A 131 11.80 -9.10 -10.75
CA PHE A 131 12.83 -9.40 -11.74
C PHE A 131 12.46 -8.75 -13.06
N ILE A 132 13.07 -7.62 -13.29
CA ILE A 132 12.96 -6.88 -14.53
C ILE A 132 14.22 -7.17 -15.34
N ASP A 133 14.15 -7.10 -16.65
CA ASP A 133 15.20 -7.43 -17.60
C ASP A 133 16.63 -7.22 -17.08
N PRO A 134 17.50 -8.25 -17.13
CA PRO A 134 18.91 -8.10 -16.76
C PRO A 134 19.56 -6.92 -17.51
N PRO A 135 20.38 -6.10 -16.88
CA PRO A 135 21.05 -6.31 -15.57
C PRO A 135 20.29 -5.75 -14.34
N TYR A 136 19.05 -5.35 -14.47
CA TYR A 136 18.31 -4.74 -13.40
C TYR A 136 18.17 -5.67 -12.21
N VAL A 137 18.27 -5.09 -11.04
CA VAL A 137 18.10 -5.76 -9.77
C VAL A 137 16.65 -5.67 -9.32
N GLN A 138 16.36 -6.43 -8.31
CA GLN A 138 15.09 -6.50 -7.64
C GLN A 138 14.58 -5.13 -7.20
N GLU A 139 13.36 -4.77 -7.57
CA GLU A 139 12.66 -3.60 -7.05
C GLU A 139 12.52 -3.72 -5.53
N SER A 140 12.79 -2.67 -4.81
CA SER A 140 12.84 -2.71 -3.34
C SER A 140 11.65 -2.08 -2.66
N TYR A 141 10.82 -1.34 -3.40
CA TYR A 141 9.66 -0.58 -2.97
C TYR A 141 9.89 0.31 -1.74
N TYR A 142 9.99 -0.24 -0.54
CA TYR A 142 10.14 0.53 0.70
C TYR A 142 11.58 0.59 1.20
N ASN A 143 12.52 -0.03 0.52
CA ASN A 143 13.93 -0.07 0.89
C ASN A 143 14.77 0.71 -0.11
N HIS A 144 15.88 1.31 0.33
CA HIS A 144 16.75 2.06 -0.55
C HIS A 144 18.21 2.00 -0.09
N GLY A 145 19.15 2.02 -1.04
CA GLY A 145 20.58 1.98 -0.74
C GLY A 145 21.10 3.28 -0.14
N GLU A 146 20.75 4.40 -0.75
CA GLU A 146 21.22 5.74 -0.32
C GLU A 146 20.39 6.32 0.83
N TYR A 147 19.15 5.85 1.03
CA TYR A 147 18.25 6.25 2.11
C TYR A 147 18.02 5.05 3.05
N PRO A 148 18.95 4.79 4.00
CA PRO A 148 18.98 3.52 4.73
C PRO A 148 17.75 3.22 5.60
N GLU A 149 16.96 4.22 5.93
CA GLU A 149 15.69 4.02 6.63
C GLU A 149 14.53 3.69 5.68
N GLY A 150 14.76 3.81 4.36
CA GLY A 150 13.73 3.61 3.34
C GLY A 150 12.48 4.43 3.60
N TRP A 151 11.31 3.89 3.23
CA TRP A 151 10.01 4.51 3.52
C TRP A 151 9.53 4.14 4.92
N SER A 152 10.22 4.65 5.94
CA SER A 152 9.86 4.44 7.34
C SER A 152 9.88 5.74 8.14
N TYR A 153 9.21 5.73 9.28
CA TYR A 153 9.29 6.76 10.29
C TYR A 153 9.27 6.13 11.69
N ALA A 154 10.24 6.49 12.53
CA ALA A 154 10.39 5.96 13.89
C ALA A 154 10.37 4.41 13.94
N GLY A 155 10.95 3.74 12.96
CA GLY A 155 11.02 2.28 12.86
C GLY A 155 9.74 1.60 12.34
N TYR A 156 8.76 2.36 11.86
CA TYR A 156 7.53 1.84 11.27
C TYR A 156 7.49 2.16 9.76
N ALA A 157 7.14 1.17 8.95
CA ALA A 157 6.93 1.38 7.52
C ALA A 157 5.78 2.36 7.27
N LEU A 158 5.99 3.28 6.33
CA LEU A 158 4.98 4.21 5.86
C LEU A 158 4.17 3.53 4.75
N GLY A 159 2.87 3.32 4.97
CA GLY A 159 2.00 2.67 4.01
C GLY A 159 1.68 1.22 4.40
N ASN A 160 2.00 0.24 3.55
CA ASN A 160 1.63 -1.15 3.81
C ASN A 160 2.48 -1.77 4.94
N PRO A 161 1.86 -2.17 6.07
CA PRO A 161 2.59 -2.65 7.24
C PRO A 161 3.22 -4.04 7.09
N PHE A 162 3.00 -4.70 5.97
CA PHE A 162 3.53 -6.03 5.68
C PHE A 162 4.79 -5.99 4.80
N ILE A 163 5.04 -4.87 4.14
CA ILE A 163 6.28 -4.62 3.40
C ILE A 163 7.31 -4.04 4.37
N ASN A 164 8.48 -4.65 4.45
CA ASN A 164 9.55 -4.12 5.28
C ASN A 164 10.11 -2.84 4.65
N ALA A 165 10.38 -1.84 5.47
CA ALA A 165 11.09 -0.64 5.08
C ALA A 165 12.45 -0.60 5.77
N GLY A 166 13.48 -0.13 5.07
CA GLY A 166 14.83 -0.05 5.62
C GLY A 166 15.91 -0.01 4.55
N ASN A 167 17.05 -0.61 4.84
CA ASN A 167 18.15 -0.71 3.91
C ASN A 167 17.83 -1.69 2.76
N TYR A 168 18.50 -1.53 1.64
CA TYR A 168 18.37 -2.40 0.46
C TYR A 168 18.62 -3.88 0.76
N SER A 169 19.48 -4.19 1.74
CA SER A 169 19.71 -5.57 2.21
C SER A 169 18.50 -6.21 2.89
N ASP A 170 17.52 -5.41 3.31
CA ASP A 170 16.36 -5.86 4.06
C ASP A 170 15.14 -6.13 3.17
N VAL A 171 15.31 -6.06 1.85
CA VAL A 171 14.27 -6.39 0.86
C VAL A 171 13.77 -7.80 1.08
N ASN A 172 12.47 -7.92 1.32
CA ASN A 172 11.81 -9.20 1.56
C ASN A 172 10.52 -9.31 0.73
N PRO A 173 10.63 -9.80 -0.51
CA PRO A 173 9.46 -10.02 -1.36
C PRO A 173 8.46 -10.95 -0.71
N LEU A 174 7.20 -10.64 -0.85
CA LEU A 174 6.13 -11.41 -0.19
C LEU A 174 4.88 -11.53 -1.05
N LYS A 175 4.09 -12.55 -0.73
CA LYS A 175 2.71 -12.69 -1.15
C LYS A 175 1.83 -12.71 0.07
N MET A 176 0.72 -11.99 0.01
CA MET A 176 -0.20 -11.86 1.14
C MET A 176 -1.65 -11.94 0.69
N LEU A 177 -2.44 -12.63 1.47
CA LEU A 177 -3.89 -12.63 1.37
C LEU A 177 -4.47 -11.86 2.55
N HIS A 178 -5.38 -10.94 2.27
CA HIS A 178 -6.17 -10.23 3.25
C HIS A 178 -7.66 -10.45 2.99
N ILE A 179 -8.40 -10.76 4.05
CA ILE A 179 -9.85 -10.97 4.02
C ILE A 179 -10.47 -10.07 5.06
N GLY A 180 -11.43 -9.26 4.64
CA GLY A 180 -12.25 -8.42 5.51
C GLY A 180 -13.72 -8.79 5.39
N ILE A 181 -14.41 -8.87 6.53
CA ILE A 181 -15.86 -8.99 6.60
C ILE A 181 -16.32 -7.98 7.63
N GLY A 182 -17.28 -7.14 7.27
CA GLY A 182 -17.73 -6.13 8.20
C GLY A 182 -19.05 -5.48 7.80
N TYR A 183 -19.58 -4.75 8.72
CA TYR A 183 -20.75 -3.90 8.55
C TYR A 183 -20.59 -2.66 9.42
N ASN A 184 -20.74 -1.51 8.82
CA ASN A 184 -20.59 -0.25 9.50
C ASN A 184 -21.81 0.63 9.18
N GLU A 185 -22.84 0.53 10.00
CA GLU A 185 -23.98 1.43 9.96
C GLU A 185 -24.07 2.15 11.31
N LEU A 186 -24.07 3.46 11.28
CA LEU A 186 -24.08 4.30 12.49
C LEU A 186 -25.39 4.19 13.30
N SER A 187 -26.35 3.40 12.85
CA SER A 187 -27.67 3.34 13.45
C SER A 187 -27.85 2.30 14.56
N GLU A 188 -27.01 1.23 14.60
CA GLU A 188 -27.23 0.15 15.58
C GLU A 188 -25.94 -0.51 16.04
N TYR A 189 -25.42 -1.48 15.26
CA TYR A 189 -24.24 -2.26 15.56
C TYR A 189 -23.28 -2.19 14.36
N ASN A 190 -22.01 -2.19 14.66
CA ASN A 190 -20.97 -2.43 13.67
C ASN A 190 -20.12 -3.65 14.06
N TYR A 191 -19.54 -4.30 13.08
CA TYR A 191 -18.56 -5.34 13.29
C TYR A 191 -17.54 -5.34 12.17
N GLN A 192 -16.33 -5.75 12.47
CA GLN A 192 -15.26 -5.92 11.50
C GLN A 192 -14.41 -7.14 11.89
N LEU A 193 -14.21 -8.01 10.94
CA LEU A 193 -13.32 -9.17 11.03
C LEU A 193 -12.28 -9.01 9.92
N LEU A 194 -11.03 -8.87 10.29
CA LEU A 194 -9.91 -8.75 9.35
C LEU A 194 -8.94 -9.88 9.62
N PHE A 195 -8.50 -10.56 8.57
CA PHE A 195 -7.51 -11.62 8.61
C PHE A 195 -6.48 -11.39 7.54
N SER A 196 -5.20 -11.49 7.89
CA SER A 196 -4.09 -11.35 6.96
C SER A 196 -3.09 -12.47 7.16
N ARG A 197 -2.61 -13.05 6.06
CA ARG A 197 -1.61 -14.12 6.09
C ARG A 197 -0.65 -13.97 4.92
N LYS A 198 0.65 -14.10 5.19
CA LYS A 198 1.64 -14.32 4.14
C LYS A 198 1.45 -15.72 3.55
N ILE A 199 1.46 -15.81 2.22
CA ILE A 199 1.34 -17.07 1.49
C ILE A 199 2.75 -17.65 1.31
N ASP A 200 2.83 -18.96 1.24
CA ASP A 200 4.10 -19.70 1.03
C ASP A 200 5.11 -19.55 2.18
N THR A 201 4.65 -19.13 3.35
CA THR A 201 5.42 -19.05 4.58
C THR A 201 4.70 -19.76 5.73
N SER A 202 5.45 -20.07 6.79
CA SER A 202 4.88 -20.53 8.07
C SER A 202 4.43 -19.37 8.97
N ASP A 203 4.38 -18.16 8.45
CA ASP A 203 3.99 -16.98 9.22
C ASP A 203 2.56 -17.12 9.75
N PRO A 204 2.34 -16.70 10.98
CA PRO A 204 1.04 -16.83 11.62
C PRO A 204 -0.01 -15.89 11.00
N ILE A 205 -1.27 -16.25 11.15
CA ILE A 205 -2.37 -15.37 10.77
C ILE A 205 -2.42 -14.18 11.72
N LYS A 206 -2.44 -12.98 11.17
CA LYS A 206 -2.74 -11.74 11.91
C LYS A 206 -4.22 -11.42 11.77
N TYR A 207 -4.84 -10.99 12.84
CA TYR A 207 -6.27 -10.69 12.84
C TYR A 207 -6.62 -9.47 13.69
N LYS A 208 -7.71 -8.82 13.29
CA LYS A 208 -8.39 -7.79 14.04
C LYS A 208 -9.88 -8.08 14.05
N ILE A 209 -10.47 -8.09 15.22
CA ILE A 209 -11.91 -8.27 15.42
C ILE A 209 -12.40 -7.03 16.14
N VAL A 210 -13.41 -6.37 15.59
CA VAL A 210 -14.07 -5.21 16.19
C VAL A 210 -15.55 -5.51 16.32
N PHE A 211 -16.10 -5.15 17.43
CA PHE A 211 -17.54 -5.10 17.63
C PHE A 211 -17.90 -3.78 18.30
N GLY A 212 -18.85 -3.08 17.73
CA GLY A 212 -19.25 -1.77 18.19
C GLY A 212 -20.75 -1.59 18.27
N LYS A 213 -21.14 -0.62 19.07
CA LYS A 213 -22.53 -0.20 19.22
C LYS A 213 -22.61 1.32 19.31
N VAL A 214 -23.60 1.89 18.63
CA VAL A 214 -23.96 3.30 18.79
C VAL A 214 -24.96 3.42 19.93
N VAL A 215 -24.66 4.31 20.87
CA VAL A 215 -25.55 4.67 21.99
C VAL A 215 -25.65 6.20 22.00
N ASP A 216 -26.80 6.72 21.61
CA ASP A 216 -27.03 8.14 21.35
C ASP A 216 -26.01 8.69 20.33
N SER A 217 -25.14 9.62 20.76
CA SER A 217 -24.08 10.21 19.94
C SER A 217 -22.70 9.54 20.13
N LEU A 218 -22.64 8.44 20.87
CA LEU A 218 -21.39 7.73 21.16
C LEU A 218 -21.31 6.43 20.37
N LEU A 219 -20.19 6.23 19.67
CA LEU A 219 -19.78 4.93 19.14
C LEU A 219 -18.81 4.29 20.11
N LEU A 220 -19.18 3.15 20.65
CA LEU A 220 -18.36 2.34 21.54
C LEU A 220 -17.89 1.12 20.77
N ASN A 221 -16.59 1.01 20.51
CA ASN A 221 -15.98 -0.16 19.89
C ASN A 221 -15.11 -0.91 20.90
N MET A 222 -15.27 -2.20 20.96
CA MET A 222 -14.33 -3.11 21.59
C MET A 222 -13.57 -3.85 20.49
N PHE A 223 -12.26 -3.97 20.60
CA PHE A 223 -11.47 -4.65 19.61
C PHE A 223 -10.47 -5.63 20.22
N ILE A 224 -10.15 -6.67 19.45
CA ILE A 224 -9.10 -7.63 19.70
C ILE A 224 -8.17 -7.60 18.50
N ILE A 225 -6.88 -7.43 18.74
CA ILE A 225 -5.85 -7.53 17.72
C ILE A 225 -4.87 -8.60 18.17
N GLY A 226 -4.53 -9.51 17.28
CA GLY A 226 -3.64 -10.60 17.62
C GLY A 226 -2.98 -11.25 16.42
N GLU A 227 -2.14 -12.18 16.77
CA GLU A 227 -1.41 -13.04 15.86
C GLU A 227 -1.52 -14.48 16.41
N GLU A 228 -1.73 -15.43 15.51
CA GLU A 228 -1.87 -16.86 15.88
C GLU A 228 -0.68 -17.31 16.74
N GLY A 229 -0.99 -17.94 17.88
CA GLY A 229 0.03 -18.39 18.81
C GLY A 229 0.61 -17.32 19.75
N GLN A 230 0.22 -16.06 19.61
CA GLN A 230 0.67 -14.96 20.45
C GLN A 230 -0.44 -14.46 21.40
N LYS A 231 -0.03 -13.62 22.37
CA LYS A 231 -1.00 -12.96 23.25
C LYS A 231 -1.75 -11.88 22.48
N ASN A 232 -3.06 -11.82 22.69
CA ASN A 232 -3.92 -10.82 22.11
C ASN A 232 -3.83 -9.48 22.84
N ASN A 233 -3.96 -8.40 22.09
CA ASN A 233 -4.21 -7.06 22.62
C ASN A 233 -5.72 -6.78 22.55
N ILE A 234 -6.27 -6.29 23.65
CA ILE A 234 -7.69 -5.91 23.76
C ILE A 234 -7.74 -4.43 24.07
N GLY A 235 -8.64 -3.72 23.39
CA GLY A 235 -8.84 -2.30 23.62
C GLY A 235 -10.29 -1.87 23.43
N ILE A 236 -10.55 -0.65 23.86
CA ILE A 236 -11.83 0.04 23.71
C ILE A 236 -11.53 1.36 23.01
N ASP A 237 -12.33 1.68 21.99
CA ASP A 237 -12.35 2.97 21.33
C ASP A 237 -13.71 3.62 21.58
N ILE A 238 -13.70 4.90 21.89
CA ILE A 238 -14.91 5.70 22.12
C ILE A 238 -14.84 6.92 21.22
N SER A 239 -15.78 7.02 20.30
CA SER A 239 -15.90 8.15 19.39
C SER A 239 -17.21 8.88 19.58
N TYR A 240 -17.17 10.21 19.60
CA TYR A 240 -18.36 11.06 19.72
C TYR A 240 -18.68 11.67 18.36
N TYR A 241 -19.93 11.57 17.95
CA TYR A 241 -20.46 12.19 16.73
C TYR A 241 -21.28 13.43 17.10
N LEU A 242 -20.90 14.55 16.52
CA LEU A 242 -21.59 15.83 16.65
C LEU A 242 -22.79 15.90 15.69
#